data_c1d54f726db09bf27d6275cd661f8777
#
_entry.id   c1d54f726db09bf27d6275cd661f8777
#
_cell.length_a   1.000
_cell.length_b   1.000
_cell.length_c   1.000
_cell.angle_alpha   90.00
_cell.angle_beta   90.00
_cell.angle_gamma   90.00
#
_symmetry.space_group_name_H-M   'P 1'
#
loop_
_entity.id
_entity.type
_entity.pdbx_description
1 polymer ?
#
loop_
_entity_poly.entity_id
_entity_poly.type
_entity_poly.pdbx_seq_one_letter_code
_entity_poly.pdbx_strand_id
1 'polypeptide(L)'
;FAIRRQRQMCIRDRDKNGMTISFINSLFDQFGSGITVPKTGILLHCRGKSFSLKDNHPNQISGRKRPLHTIIPGMIGRNDDVVGSFGVMGGHYQAAGHAFILSQILDFHLSPQCALDLPRVFPNNGVLDIEENFDSNLIAELEKKGHKINYPALPIGGGQIIVNDIDKGISLGASDWRKDGIALGAVSYTHLRAHET
;
A
#
# COMPACT_ATOMS: atom_id res chain seq x y z
N PHE A 1 18.01 12.27 17.85
CA PHE A 1 18.04 11.68 16.48
C PHE A 1 16.84 10.75 16.36
N ALA A 2 15.77 11.18 15.67
CA ALA A 2 14.72 10.27 15.29
C ALA A 2 15.32 9.33 14.22
N ILE A 3 15.58 8.09 14.60
CA ILE A 3 15.94 7.05 13.63
C ILE A 3 14.71 6.88 12.73
N ARG A 4 14.77 7.43 11.52
CA ARG A 4 13.76 7.14 10.50
C ARG A 4 13.87 5.66 10.20
N ARG A 5 12.88 4.90 10.65
CA ARG A 5 12.75 3.49 10.28
C ARG A 5 12.71 3.41 8.78
N GLN A 6 13.56 2.57 8.18
CA GLN A 6 13.56 2.37 6.73
C GLN A 6 12.21 1.77 6.33
N ARG A 7 11.36 2.59 5.71
CA ARG A 7 9.99 2.25 5.38
C ARG A 7 9.92 1.72 3.96
N GLN A 8 8.97 0.83 3.71
CA GLN A 8 8.63 0.45 2.34
C GLN A 8 8.23 1.70 1.56
N MET A 9 8.89 1.94 0.43
CA MET A 9 8.52 3.01 -0.49
C MET A 9 7.36 2.56 -1.36
N CYS A 10 6.32 3.38 -1.42
CA CYS A 10 5.15 3.19 -2.26
C CYS A 10 4.88 4.52 -2.96
N ILE A 11 5.22 4.61 -4.24
CA ILE A 11 5.13 5.82 -5.03
C ILE A 11 4.11 5.61 -6.13
N ARG A 12 3.24 6.61 -6.30
CA ARG A 12 2.32 6.76 -7.44
C ARG A 12 2.59 8.12 -8.02
N ASP A 13 2.78 8.16 -9.31
CA ASP A 13 3.03 9.40 -10.01
C ASP A 13 2.35 9.39 -11.37
N ARG A 14 2.03 10.58 -11.88
CA ARG A 14 1.49 10.81 -13.19
C ARG A 14 2.03 12.12 -13.74
N ASP A 15 2.62 12.08 -14.90
CA ASP A 15 3.12 13.26 -15.57
C ASP A 15 2.01 13.98 -16.38
N LYS A 16 2.35 15.17 -16.91
CA LYS A 16 1.43 15.98 -17.74
C LYS A 16 1.00 15.30 -19.04
N ASN A 17 1.75 14.32 -19.52
CA ASN A 17 1.45 13.57 -20.74
C ASN A 17 0.58 12.34 -20.47
N GLY A 18 0.26 12.07 -19.18
CA GLY A 18 -0.54 10.95 -18.77
C GLY A 18 0.25 9.68 -18.46
N MET A 19 1.58 9.69 -18.58
CA MET A 19 2.40 8.56 -18.16
C MET A 19 2.25 8.35 -16.66
N THR A 20 1.90 7.14 -16.29
CA THR A 20 1.57 6.79 -14.90
C THR A 20 2.50 5.71 -14.38
N ILE A 21 3.00 5.86 -13.16
CA ILE A 21 3.85 4.88 -12.51
C ILE A 21 3.22 4.35 -11.23
N SER A 22 3.39 3.06 -10.98
CA SER A 22 3.12 2.39 -9.73
C SER A 22 4.38 1.69 -9.28
N PHE A 23 5.06 2.22 -8.27
CA PHE A 23 6.36 1.77 -7.83
C PHE A 23 6.34 1.38 -6.36
N ILE A 24 6.83 0.18 -6.03
CA ILE A 24 6.98 -0.29 -4.66
C ILE A 24 8.39 -0.87 -4.50
N ASN A 25 9.10 -0.40 -3.49
CA ASN A 25 10.43 -0.90 -3.13
C ASN A 25 10.51 -1.17 -1.63
N SER A 26 11.02 -2.34 -1.24
CA SER A 26 11.24 -2.69 0.16
C SER A 26 12.23 -3.82 0.33
N LEU A 27 12.78 -3.92 1.52
CA LEU A 27 13.64 -5.01 1.98
C LEU A 27 12.86 -6.16 2.62
N PHE A 28 11.52 -6.09 2.66
CA PHE A 28 10.56 -6.89 3.39
C PHE A 28 10.46 -6.47 4.86
N ASP A 29 11.29 -7.00 5.78
CA ASP A 29 11.37 -6.47 7.14
C ASP A 29 12.23 -5.19 7.20
N GLN A 30 12.15 -4.47 8.30
CA GLN A 30 13.04 -3.32 8.56
C GLN A 30 14.49 -3.77 8.55
N PHE A 31 15.37 -3.03 7.85
CA PHE A 31 16.77 -3.37 7.62
C PHE A 31 17.00 -4.72 6.90
N GLY A 32 15.97 -5.32 6.33
CA GLY A 32 16.06 -6.56 5.54
C GLY A 32 16.73 -7.69 6.31
N SER A 33 17.79 -8.26 5.72
CA SER A 33 18.59 -9.33 6.33
C SER A 33 19.60 -8.82 7.37
N GLY A 34 19.78 -7.50 7.54
CA GLY A 34 20.87 -6.92 8.31
C GLY A 34 22.24 -7.03 7.64
N ILE A 35 22.34 -7.62 6.46
CA ILE A 35 23.59 -7.81 5.73
C ILE A 35 23.78 -6.70 4.72
N THR A 36 24.87 -5.95 4.84
CA THR A 36 25.26 -4.92 3.88
C THR A 36 26.39 -5.43 3.00
N VAL A 37 26.25 -5.24 1.69
CA VAL A 37 27.32 -5.58 0.73
C VAL A 37 28.49 -4.61 0.94
N PRO A 38 29.71 -5.11 1.24
CA PRO A 38 30.86 -4.25 1.50
C PRO A 38 31.13 -3.26 0.36
N LYS A 39 31.49 -2.03 0.73
CA LYS A 39 31.85 -0.93 -0.19
C LYS A 39 30.72 -0.39 -1.09
N THR A 40 29.50 -0.93 -1.03
CA THR A 40 28.38 -0.49 -1.87
C THR A 40 27.30 0.25 -1.10
N GLY A 41 27.17 -0.01 0.21
CA GLY A 41 26.07 0.47 1.03
C GLY A 41 24.73 -0.24 0.76
N ILE A 42 24.70 -1.25 -0.12
CA ILE A 42 23.49 -2.00 -0.46
C ILE A 42 23.14 -2.94 0.68
N LEU A 43 21.96 -2.75 1.25
CA LEU A 43 21.39 -3.62 2.27
C LEU A 43 20.55 -4.73 1.60
N LEU A 44 20.82 -6.00 1.92
CA LEU A 44 20.16 -7.12 1.30
C LEU A 44 18.77 -7.34 1.93
N HIS A 45 17.77 -7.62 1.10
CA HIS A 45 16.43 -7.94 1.55
C HIS A 45 16.34 -9.32 2.24
N CYS A 46 15.31 -9.52 3.07
CA CYS A 46 15.08 -10.79 3.78
C CYS A 46 13.88 -11.60 3.27
N ARG A 47 13.52 -11.50 1.98
CA ARG A 47 12.33 -12.18 1.42
C ARG A 47 12.37 -13.70 1.50
N GLY A 48 13.55 -14.30 1.63
CA GLY A 48 13.71 -15.74 1.89
C GLY A 48 13.00 -16.23 3.16
N LYS A 49 12.76 -15.34 4.14
CA LYS A 49 11.96 -15.62 5.34
C LYS A 49 10.53 -16.08 5.02
N SER A 50 10.01 -15.75 3.84
CA SER A 50 8.67 -16.17 3.40
C SER A 50 8.58 -17.65 3.01
N PHE A 51 9.68 -18.36 2.85
CA PHE A 51 9.62 -19.80 2.57
C PHE A 51 9.08 -20.59 3.77
N SER A 52 8.36 -21.66 3.47
CA SER A 52 7.95 -22.66 4.45
C SER A 52 9.02 -23.75 4.59
N LEU A 53 9.26 -24.20 5.83
CA LEU A 53 10.08 -25.36 6.13
C LEU A 53 9.26 -26.66 6.23
N LYS A 54 7.92 -26.57 6.05
CA LYS A 54 7.03 -27.73 6.07
C LYS A 54 7.16 -28.53 4.78
N ASP A 55 7.32 -29.84 4.90
CA ASP A 55 7.32 -30.73 3.76
C ASP A 55 6.02 -30.66 2.96
N ASN A 56 6.13 -30.78 1.65
CA ASN A 56 5.00 -30.71 0.71
C ASN A 56 4.18 -29.40 0.75
N HIS A 57 4.70 -28.36 1.37
CA HIS A 57 4.05 -27.05 1.33
C HIS A 57 4.29 -26.39 -0.02
N PRO A 58 3.29 -25.75 -0.68
CA PRO A 58 3.46 -25.10 -1.97
C PRO A 58 4.61 -24.08 -2.01
N ASN A 59 4.90 -23.40 -0.88
CA ASN A 59 6.00 -22.47 -0.71
C ASN A 59 7.18 -23.06 0.10
N GLN A 60 7.38 -24.37 0.06
CA GLN A 60 8.55 -25.03 0.69
C GLN A 60 9.84 -24.54 0.04
N ILE A 61 10.87 -24.33 0.86
CA ILE A 61 12.20 -23.95 0.33
C ILE A 61 12.78 -25.05 -0.54
N SER A 62 13.29 -24.68 -1.69
CA SER A 62 13.99 -25.59 -2.59
C SER A 62 14.94 -24.82 -3.52
N GLY A 63 15.88 -25.52 -4.14
CA GLY A 63 16.80 -24.89 -5.10
C GLY A 63 16.05 -24.25 -6.28
N ARG A 64 16.53 -23.08 -6.74
CA ARG A 64 15.99 -22.32 -7.88
C ARG A 64 14.52 -21.88 -7.74
N LYS A 65 13.97 -21.87 -6.55
CA LYS A 65 12.61 -21.45 -6.26
C LYS A 65 12.58 -20.02 -5.71
N ARG A 66 11.61 -19.22 -6.17
CA ARG A 66 11.34 -17.89 -5.62
C ARG A 66 10.44 -18.00 -4.39
N PRO A 67 10.70 -17.23 -3.33
CA PRO A 67 9.78 -17.13 -2.19
C PRO A 67 8.47 -16.46 -2.60
N LEU A 68 7.43 -16.63 -1.77
CA LEU A 68 6.21 -15.82 -1.88
C LEU A 68 6.58 -14.34 -1.92
N HIS A 69 6.07 -13.64 -2.92
CA HIS A 69 6.33 -12.22 -3.13
C HIS A 69 5.07 -11.41 -2.81
N THR A 70 5.20 -10.41 -1.94
CA THR A 70 4.07 -9.61 -1.44
C THR A 70 3.93 -8.23 -2.10
N ILE A 71 4.90 -7.82 -2.93
CA ILE A 71 4.85 -6.52 -3.61
C ILE A 71 3.91 -6.58 -4.81
N ILE A 72 2.92 -5.71 -4.81
CA ILE A 72 1.84 -5.67 -5.79
C ILE A 72 1.62 -4.23 -6.26
N PRO A 73 2.44 -3.68 -7.18
CA PRO A 73 2.12 -2.40 -7.81
C PRO A 73 0.90 -2.57 -8.71
N GLY A 74 -0.14 -1.75 -8.49
CA GLY A 74 -1.41 -1.87 -9.21
C GLY A 74 -1.65 -0.72 -10.17
N MET A 75 -2.33 -1.01 -11.28
CA MET A 75 -2.89 -0.06 -12.21
C MET A 75 -4.39 -0.30 -12.36
N ILE A 76 -5.15 0.76 -12.61
CA ILE A 76 -6.58 0.69 -12.91
C ILE A 76 -6.74 1.07 -14.38
N GLY A 77 -7.31 0.15 -15.16
CA GLY A 77 -7.64 0.37 -16.57
C GLY A 77 -9.14 0.54 -16.79
N ARG A 78 -9.53 1.36 -17.76
CA ARG A 78 -10.89 1.44 -18.30
C ARG A 78 -10.79 1.47 -19.83
N ASN A 79 -11.28 0.43 -20.49
CA ASN A 79 -11.02 0.17 -21.90
C ASN A 79 -9.50 0.05 -22.13
N ASP A 80 -8.92 0.82 -23.03
CA ASP A 80 -7.49 0.83 -23.35
C ASP A 80 -6.70 1.91 -22.58
N ASP A 81 -7.36 2.67 -21.69
CA ASP A 81 -6.75 3.76 -20.95
C ASP A 81 -6.38 3.35 -19.51
N VAL A 82 -5.23 3.87 -19.04
CA VAL A 82 -4.86 3.81 -17.61
C VAL A 82 -5.53 4.98 -16.89
N VAL A 83 -6.53 4.65 -16.06
CA VAL A 83 -7.30 5.62 -15.29
C VAL A 83 -6.82 5.78 -13.86
N GLY A 84 -5.81 5.03 -13.43
CA GLY A 84 -5.23 5.21 -12.11
C GLY A 84 -4.08 4.27 -11.81
N SER A 85 -3.33 4.60 -10.77
CA SER A 85 -2.33 3.73 -10.16
C SER A 85 -2.54 3.71 -8.65
N PHE A 86 -2.35 2.54 -8.06
CA PHE A 86 -2.56 2.36 -6.63
C PHE A 86 -1.60 1.32 -6.06
N GLY A 87 -1.50 1.28 -4.76
CA GLY A 87 -0.79 0.22 -4.07
C GLY A 87 -0.84 0.39 -2.57
N VAL A 88 -0.82 -0.74 -1.90
CA VAL A 88 -0.87 -0.84 -0.45
C VAL A 88 0.41 -1.52 0.02
N MET A 89 1.06 -0.95 1.01
CA MET A 89 2.13 -1.61 1.75
C MET A 89 1.58 -2.36 2.95
N GLY A 90 2.34 -3.28 3.53
CA GLY A 90 1.92 -4.04 4.72
C GLY A 90 2.18 -5.54 4.63
N GLY A 91 3.19 -5.98 3.86
CA GLY A 91 3.55 -7.38 3.75
C GLY A 91 2.38 -8.24 3.23
N HIS A 92 1.94 -9.21 4.01
CA HIS A 92 0.84 -10.11 3.63
C HIS A 92 -0.52 -9.41 3.49
N TYR A 93 -0.72 -8.26 4.14
CA TYR A 93 -1.93 -7.46 4.02
C TYR A 93 -2.12 -6.88 2.61
N GLN A 94 -1.07 -6.75 1.80
CA GLN A 94 -1.14 -6.04 0.51
C GLN A 94 -2.28 -6.53 -0.38
N ALA A 95 -2.45 -7.84 -0.54
CA ALA A 95 -3.51 -8.40 -1.39
C ALA A 95 -4.91 -8.04 -0.88
N ALA A 96 -5.17 -8.23 0.43
CA ALA A 96 -6.44 -7.89 1.04
C ALA A 96 -6.69 -6.37 1.01
N GLY A 97 -5.66 -5.57 1.27
CA GLY A 97 -5.75 -4.11 1.23
C GLY A 97 -6.03 -3.57 -0.18
N HIS A 98 -5.49 -4.18 -1.22
CA HIS A 98 -5.82 -3.84 -2.60
C HIS A 98 -7.29 -4.09 -2.91
N ALA A 99 -7.78 -5.30 -2.59
CA ALA A 99 -9.18 -5.65 -2.80
C ALA A 99 -10.11 -4.71 -2.02
N PHE A 100 -9.80 -4.45 -0.75
CA PHE A 100 -10.57 -3.56 0.10
C PHE A 100 -10.67 -2.14 -0.49
N ILE A 101 -9.55 -1.50 -0.79
CA ILE A 101 -9.53 -0.12 -1.30
C ILE A 101 -10.24 -0.01 -2.65
N LEU A 102 -9.99 -0.95 -3.56
CA LEU A 102 -10.65 -0.93 -4.87
C LEU A 102 -12.16 -1.11 -4.75
N SER A 103 -12.63 -2.02 -3.90
CA SER A 103 -14.06 -2.20 -3.65
C SER A 103 -14.69 -0.92 -3.07
N GLN A 104 -14.05 -0.24 -2.12
CA GLN A 104 -14.56 1.02 -1.59
C GLN A 104 -14.71 2.10 -2.67
N ILE A 105 -13.80 2.15 -3.62
CA ILE A 105 -13.84 3.15 -4.71
C ILE A 105 -14.81 2.75 -5.82
N LEU A 106 -14.74 1.48 -6.28
CA LEU A 106 -15.47 1.04 -7.47
C LEU A 106 -16.91 0.62 -7.17
N ASP A 107 -17.15 -0.07 -6.05
CA ASP A 107 -18.46 -0.62 -5.69
C ASP A 107 -19.23 0.34 -4.79
N PHE A 108 -18.55 1.00 -3.83
CA PHE A 108 -19.18 1.92 -2.88
C PHE A 108 -19.01 3.40 -3.25
N HIS A 109 -18.31 3.71 -4.34
CA HIS A 109 -18.13 5.06 -4.90
C HIS A 109 -17.52 6.08 -3.92
N LEU A 110 -16.70 5.62 -2.98
CA LEU A 110 -15.99 6.51 -2.09
C LEU A 110 -14.88 7.26 -2.84
N SER A 111 -14.59 8.48 -2.39
CA SER A 111 -13.40 9.18 -2.87
C SER A 111 -12.13 8.41 -2.49
N PRO A 112 -11.03 8.53 -3.25
CA PRO A 112 -9.78 7.83 -2.95
C PRO A 112 -9.28 8.06 -1.51
N GLN A 113 -9.36 9.29 -1.00
CA GLN A 113 -8.93 9.60 0.36
C GLN A 113 -9.86 8.95 1.40
N CYS A 114 -11.18 9.05 1.23
CA CYS A 114 -12.13 8.39 2.13
C CYS A 114 -11.90 6.88 2.20
N ALA A 115 -11.64 6.23 1.05
CA ALA A 115 -11.34 4.81 1.01
C ALA A 115 -10.05 4.43 1.77
N LEU A 116 -9.02 5.31 1.72
CA LEU A 116 -7.78 5.10 2.46
C LEU A 116 -7.96 5.30 3.97
N ASP A 117 -8.84 6.21 4.38
CA ASP A 117 -9.05 6.59 5.79
C ASP A 117 -9.91 5.59 6.57
N LEU A 118 -10.64 4.73 5.89
CA LEU A 118 -11.46 3.71 6.55
C LEU A 118 -10.62 2.80 7.46
N PRO A 119 -11.16 2.42 8.63
CA PRO A 119 -10.51 1.45 9.51
C PRO A 119 -10.40 0.09 8.82
N ARG A 120 -9.35 -0.64 9.15
CA ARG A 120 -8.97 -1.89 8.49
C ARG A 120 -9.08 -3.09 9.38
N VAL A 121 -9.33 -4.22 8.74
CA VAL A 121 -9.35 -5.53 9.35
C VAL A 121 -8.47 -6.49 8.55
N PHE A 122 -7.76 -7.38 9.24
CA PHE A 122 -6.92 -8.37 8.58
C PHE A 122 -6.87 -9.70 9.37
N PRO A 123 -7.23 -10.83 8.74
CA PRO A 123 -7.04 -12.14 9.37
C PRO A 123 -5.56 -12.50 9.43
N ASN A 124 -5.04 -12.68 10.65
CA ASN A 124 -3.63 -12.90 10.90
C ASN A 124 -3.42 -14.04 11.91
N ASN A 125 -2.89 -15.17 11.46
CA ASN A 125 -2.56 -16.32 12.30
C ASN A 125 -3.69 -16.78 13.26
N GLY A 126 -4.92 -16.84 12.75
CA GLY A 126 -6.08 -17.35 13.51
C GLY A 126 -6.74 -16.30 14.42
N VAL A 127 -6.29 -15.07 14.39
CA VAL A 127 -6.95 -13.91 15.00
C VAL A 127 -7.34 -12.90 13.92
N LEU A 128 -8.23 -11.99 14.25
CA LEU A 128 -8.64 -10.91 13.39
C LEU A 128 -8.07 -9.60 13.94
N ASP A 129 -7.03 -9.08 13.29
CA ASP A 129 -6.48 -7.77 13.62
C ASP A 129 -7.46 -6.69 13.15
N ILE A 130 -7.89 -5.81 14.05
CA ILE A 130 -8.86 -4.73 13.79
C ILE A 130 -8.28 -3.42 14.30
N GLU A 131 -8.39 -2.35 13.50
CA GLU A 131 -8.00 -1.01 13.96
C GLU A 131 -9.02 -0.42 14.94
N GLU A 132 -8.55 0.40 15.89
CA GLU A 132 -9.34 0.90 17.04
C GLU A 132 -10.64 1.65 16.64
N ASN A 133 -10.65 2.31 15.49
CA ASN A 133 -11.80 3.10 15.03
C ASN A 133 -12.87 2.27 14.30
N PHE A 134 -12.87 0.97 14.46
CA PHE A 134 -13.87 0.09 13.87
C PHE A 134 -15.19 0.14 14.67
N ASP A 135 -16.34 -0.08 14.00
CA ASP A 135 -17.64 -0.06 14.65
C ASP A 135 -17.75 -1.15 15.73
N SER A 136 -18.09 -0.75 16.96
CA SER A 136 -18.15 -1.67 18.11
C SER A 136 -19.24 -2.73 17.99
N ASN A 137 -20.37 -2.43 17.33
CA ASN A 137 -21.44 -3.41 17.12
C ASN A 137 -20.99 -4.49 16.14
N LEU A 138 -20.28 -4.08 15.08
CA LEU A 138 -19.71 -5.01 14.13
C LEU A 138 -18.64 -5.90 14.76
N ILE A 139 -17.80 -5.34 15.65
CA ILE A 139 -16.83 -6.13 16.43
C ILE A 139 -17.56 -7.18 17.27
N ALA A 140 -18.61 -6.80 18.01
CA ALA A 140 -19.39 -7.73 18.83
C ALA A 140 -20.05 -8.84 18.00
N GLU A 141 -20.50 -8.53 16.78
CA GLU A 141 -21.03 -9.54 15.85
C GLU A 141 -19.95 -10.51 15.34
N LEU A 142 -18.75 -10.00 15.06
CA LEU A 142 -17.62 -10.85 14.67
C LEU A 142 -17.22 -11.80 15.79
N GLU A 143 -17.18 -11.33 17.03
CA GLU A 143 -16.92 -12.17 18.21
C GLU A 143 -18.00 -13.24 18.40
N LYS A 144 -19.28 -12.91 18.24
CA LYS A 144 -20.39 -13.89 18.27
C LYS A 144 -20.26 -14.96 17.18
N LYS A 145 -19.64 -14.63 16.05
CA LYS A 145 -19.33 -15.60 14.99
C LYS A 145 -18.07 -16.41 15.26
N GLY A 146 -17.43 -16.24 16.42
CA GLY A 146 -16.25 -17.01 16.84
C GLY A 146 -14.91 -16.43 16.44
N HIS A 147 -14.86 -15.21 15.91
CA HIS A 147 -13.60 -14.54 15.63
C HIS A 147 -12.93 -14.08 16.93
N LYS A 148 -11.64 -14.33 17.03
CA LYS A 148 -10.79 -13.78 18.10
C LYS A 148 -10.27 -12.44 17.63
N ILE A 149 -10.58 -11.38 18.35
CA ILE A 149 -10.19 -10.03 18.01
C ILE A 149 -8.84 -9.67 18.63
N ASN A 150 -8.00 -8.96 17.87
CA ASN A 150 -6.75 -8.40 18.33
C ASN A 150 -6.62 -6.95 17.81
N TYR A 151 -6.14 -6.07 18.65
CA TYR A 151 -5.86 -4.67 18.29
C TYR A 151 -4.35 -4.51 18.09
N PRO A 152 -3.89 -4.40 16.84
CA PRO A 152 -2.46 -4.35 16.58
C PRO A 152 -1.87 -3.00 17.04
N ALA A 153 -0.69 -3.04 17.66
CA ALA A 153 0.02 -1.84 18.10
C ALA A 153 0.47 -0.91 16.97
N LEU A 154 0.48 -1.39 15.74
CA LEU A 154 0.83 -0.63 14.55
C LEU A 154 -0.32 -0.68 13.55
N PRO A 155 -0.60 0.43 12.85
CA PRO A 155 -1.66 0.49 11.85
C PRO A 155 -1.48 -0.55 10.73
N ILE A 156 -2.60 -1.07 10.25
CA ILE A 156 -2.64 -2.13 9.23
C ILE A 156 -2.36 -1.54 7.84
N GLY A 157 -1.20 -1.84 7.31
CA GLY A 157 -0.80 -1.45 5.96
C GLY A 157 -0.62 0.06 5.79
N GLY A 158 -0.84 0.54 4.59
CA GLY A 158 -0.78 1.94 4.16
C GLY A 158 -0.89 2.03 2.65
N GLY A 159 -1.65 2.96 2.11
CA GLY A 159 -1.95 3.06 0.70
C GLY A 159 -1.55 4.39 0.06
N GLN A 160 -1.31 4.35 -1.23
CA GLN A 160 -1.13 5.52 -2.09
C GLN A 160 -1.91 5.27 -3.37
N ILE A 161 -2.61 6.27 -3.85
CA ILE A 161 -3.45 6.14 -5.04
C ILE A 161 -3.51 7.44 -5.83
N ILE A 162 -3.53 7.31 -7.15
CA ILE A 162 -3.92 8.38 -8.08
C ILE A 162 -5.03 7.83 -8.95
N VAL A 163 -6.14 8.54 -9.04
CA VAL A 163 -7.25 8.25 -9.94
C VAL A 163 -7.49 9.44 -10.86
N ASN A 164 -7.68 9.16 -12.14
CA ASN A 164 -7.92 10.19 -13.15
C ASN A 164 -9.41 10.23 -13.49
N ASP A 165 -10.02 11.38 -13.30
CA ASP A 165 -11.33 11.71 -13.84
C ASP A 165 -11.11 12.23 -15.27
N ILE A 166 -11.24 11.32 -16.24
CA ILE A 166 -10.98 11.65 -17.67
C ILE A 166 -11.97 12.69 -18.16
N ASP A 167 -13.23 12.62 -17.70
CA ASP A 167 -14.30 13.49 -18.14
C ASP A 167 -14.08 14.94 -17.69
N LYS A 168 -13.44 15.12 -16.53
CA LYS A 168 -13.08 16.43 -15.98
C LYS A 168 -11.65 16.85 -16.27
N GLY A 169 -10.81 15.97 -16.80
CA GLY A 169 -9.40 16.26 -17.06
C GLY A 169 -8.57 16.51 -15.79
N ILE A 170 -8.97 15.93 -14.65
CA ILE A 170 -8.29 16.10 -13.37
C ILE A 170 -7.74 14.78 -12.83
N SER A 171 -6.68 14.87 -12.02
CA SER A 171 -6.14 13.75 -11.26
C SER A 171 -6.38 13.96 -9.76
N LEU A 172 -6.87 12.94 -9.09
CA LEU A 172 -7.10 12.91 -7.64
C LEU A 172 -6.01 12.05 -7.00
N GLY A 173 -5.12 12.69 -6.24
CA GLY A 173 -4.12 11.98 -5.43
C GLY A 173 -4.61 11.79 -4.00
N ALA A 174 -4.38 10.60 -3.44
CA ALA A 174 -4.67 10.31 -2.05
C ALA A 174 -3.51 9.57 -1.38
N SER A 175 -3.28 9.89 -0.11
CA SER A 175 -2.17 9.37 0.67
C SER A 175 -2.62 8.95 2.06
N ASP A 176 -2.17 7.79 2.48
CA ASP A 176 -2.53 7.19 3.75
C ASP A 176 -1.75 7.80 4.92
N TRP A 177 -2.44 8.35 5.88
CA TRP A 177 -1.88 8.94 7.10
C TRP A 177 -1.06 7.93 7.94
N ARG A 178 -1.36 6.62 7.81
CA ARG A 178 -0.67 5.54 8.55
C ARG A 178 0.82 5.43 8.22
N LYS A 179 1.28 6.07 7.16
CA LYS A 179 2.67 5.93 6.64
C LYS A 179 3.37 7.25 6.35
N ASP A 180 2.90 8.35 6.92
CA ASP A 180 3.46 9.70 6.69
C ASP A 180 3.62 10.04 5.20
N GLY A 181 2.70 9.56 4.38
CA GLY A 181 2.66 9.87 2.97
C GLY A 181 2.03 11.23 2.70
N ILE A 182 2.25 11.77 1.51
CA ILE A 182 1.64 13.00 1.05
C ILE A 182 1.28 12.88 -0.43
N ALA A 183 0.13 13.43 -0.81
CA ALA A 183 -0.24 13.64 -2.21
C ALA A 183 0.08 15.09 -2.58
N LEU A 184 0.85 15.28 -3.64
CA LEU A 184 1.29 16.60 -4.13
C LEU A 184 0.93 16.75 -5.59
N GLY A 185 0.40 17.92 -5.94
CA GLY A 185 0.26 18.36 -7.34
C GLY A 185 1.37 19.33 -7.69
N ALA A 186 2.04 19.10 -8.81
CA ALA A 186 2.98 20.09 -9.38
C ALA A 186 2.20 21.11 -10.21
N VAL A 187 2.32 22.38 -9.87
CA VAL A 187 1.81 23.48 -10.68
C VAL A 187 2.98 24.09 -11.45
N SER A 188 2.98 23.97 -12.78
CA SER A 188 3.88 24.79 -13.59
C SER A 188 3.28 26.20 -13.67
N TYR A 189 3.86 27.15 -12.98
CA TYR A 189 3.57 28.56 -13.19
C TYR A 189 4.10 28.95 -14.58
N THR A 190 3.27 28.97 -15.59
CA THR A 190 3.52 29.82 -16.76
C THR A 190 3.36 31.25 -16.28
N HIS A 191 4.45 32.01 -16.31
CA HIS A 191 4.61 33.38 -15.89
C HIS A 191 3.32 34.20 -15.98
N LEU A 192 2.67 34.48 -14.85
CA LEU A 192 1.96 35.75 -14.71
C LEU A 192 3.04 36.81 -14.53
N ARG A 193 3.41 37.53 -15.60
CA ARG A 193 4.12 38.78 -15.48
C ARG A 193 3.23 39.70 -14.63
N ALA A 194 3.70 40.04 -13.46
CA ALA A 194 3.18 41.16 -12.74
C ALA A 194 3.38 42.36 -13.67
N HIS A 195 2.30 42.92 -14.15
CA HIS A 195 2.34 44.26 -14.74
C HIS A 195 2.60 45.20 -13.58
N GLU A 196 3.84 45.66 -13.48
CA GLU A 196 4.18 46.83 -12.71
C GLU A 196 3.45 48.01 -13.35
N THR A 197 2.51 48.57 -12.58
CA THR A 197 1.98 49.94 -12.83
C THR A 197 2.72 50.90 -11.94
#